data_767d691843d42a722c3e3d9c2fc9c7f7
#
_entry.id   767d691843d42a722c3e3d9c2fc9c7f7
#
_cell.length_a   1.000
_cell.length_b   1.000
_cell.length_c   1.000
_cell.angle_alpha   90.00
_cell.angle_beta   90.00
_cell.angle_gamma   90.00
#
_symmetry.space_group_name_H-M   'P 1'
#
loop_
_entity.id
_entity.type
_entity.pdbx_description
1 polymer ?
#
loop_
_entity_poly.entity_id
_entity_poly.type
_entity_poly.pdbx_seq_one_letter_code
_entity_poly.pdbx_strand_id
1 'polypeptide(L)'
;MNVSQTIIACPQCRARNRVALNRLDERPRCGKCGAALPPAAGDRPVAVSDATFDREVFASSLPVLVDCWAPWCGPCKAIGPVLDELARAYRGRLKIAKLNVDDNPRTAATYGIRSIPTLLFVKNGQLVDTQVGAPPKNALVQRIEQVLLS
;
A
#
# COMPACT_ATOMS: atom_id res chain seq x y z
N MET A 1 -7.99 19.65 15.50
CA MET A 1 -7.77 18.74 14.33
C MET A 1 -7.73 17.30 14.81
N ASN A 2 -8.51 16.46 14.19
CA ASN A 2 -8.49 15.04 14.51
C ASN A 2 -7.25 14.39 13.89
N VAL A 3 -6.38 13.87 14.75
CA VAL A 3 -5.25 13.08 14.29
C VAL A 3 -5.76 11.69 13.95
N SER A 4 -5.52 11.23 12.72
CA SER A 4 -5.87 9.88 12.34
C SER A 4 -5.10 8.88 13.20
N GLN A 5 -5.77 7.81 13.59
CA GLN A 5 -5.22 6.78 14.46
C GLN A 5 -5.41 5.41 13.84
N THR A 6 -4.56 4.47 14.22
CA THR A 6 -4.71 3.06 13.87
C THR A 6 -4.72 2.24 15.14
N ILE A 7 -5.24 1.02 15.05
CA ILE A 7 -5.24 0.09 16.18
C ILE A 7 -4.22 -1.00 15.89
N ILE A 8 -3.30 -1.21 16.84
CA ILE A 8 -2.26 -2.23 16.76
C ILE A 8 -2.46 -3.21 17.92
N ALA A 9 -2.70 -4.48 17.62
CA ALA A 9 -2.81 -5.51 18.63
C ALA A 9 -1.42 -5.87 19.17
N CYS A 10 -1.31 -5.92 20.50
CA CYS A 10 -0.06 -6.33 21.13
C CYS A 10 0.15 -7.84 20.90
N PRO A 11 1.33 -8.27 20.42
CA PRO A 11 1.60 -9.70 20.21
C PRO A 11 1.75 -10.46 21.50
N GLN A 12 2.02 -9.82 22.63
CA GLN A 12 2.20 -10.48 23.93
C GLN A 12 0.90 -10.57 24.71
N CYS A 13 0.21 -9.47 24.94
CA CYS A 13 -0.98 -9.46 25.79
C CYS A 13 -2.29 -9.31 25.02
N ARG A 14 -2.23 -9.15 23.69
CA ARG A 14 -3.37 -9.00 22.79
C ARG A 14 -4.20 -7.73 23.01
N ALA A 15 -3.73 -6.82 23.86
CA ALA A 15 -4.41 -5.54 24.05
C ALA A 15 -4.42 -4.74 22.74
N ARG A 16 -5.54 -4.08 22.46
CA ARG A 16 -5.67 -3.23 21.28
C ARG A 16 -5.16 -1.84 21.64
N ASN A 17 -4.16 -1.37 20.93
CA ASN A 17 -3.52 -0.08 21.18
C ASN A 17 -3.90 0.90 20.09
N ARG A 18 -4.40 2.06 20.49
CA ARG A 18 -4.72 3.15 19.58
C ARG A 18 -3.48 4.02 19.44
N VAL A 19 -2.93 4.07 18.24
CA VAL A 19 -1.69 4.78 17.97
C VAL A 19 -1.94 5.85 16.91
N ALA A 20 -1.52 7.09 17.20
CA ALA A 20 -1.60 8.17 16.22
C ALA A 20 -0.67 7.87 15.03
N LEU A 21 -1.16 8.08 13.81
CA LEU A 21 -0.40 7.76 12.59
C LEU A 21 0.90 8.55 12.51
N ASN A 22 0.91 9.79 13.00
CA ASN A 22 2.10 10.61 13.01
C ASN A 22 3.15 10.18 14.05
N ARG A 23 2.83 9.22 14.91
CA ARG A 23 3.72 8.71 15.96
C ARG A 23 4.18 7.28 15.72
N LEU A 24 3.87 6.70 14.57
CA LEU A 24 4.25 5.30 14.28
C LEU A 24 5.76 5.11 14.21
N ASP A 25 6.52 6.15 13.83
CA ASP A 25 7.98 6.08 13.76
C ASP A 25 8.65 6.17 15.14
N GLU A 26 7.91 6.51 16.17
CA GLU A 26 8.42 6.63 17.55
C GLU A 26 8.51 5.28 18.28
N ARG A 27 8.31 4.16 17.57
CA ARG A 27 8.33 2.80 18.12
C ARG A 27 7.39 2.66 19.31
N PRO A 28 6.08 2.75 19.08
CA PRO A 28 5.10 2.75 20.17
C PRO A 28 5.15 1.45 20.97
N ARG A 29 4.80 1.54 22.23
CA ARG A 29 4.74 0.42 23.15
C ARG A 29 3.30 0.17 23.61
N CYS A 30 3.03 -1.06 23.98
CA CYS A 30 1.72 -1.44 24.51
C CYS A 30 1.43 -0.69 25.81
N GLY A 31 0.27 -0.02 25.87
CA GLY A 31 -0.15 0.69 27.07
C GLY A 31 -0.48 -0.22 28.24
N LYS A 32 -0.70 -1.52 28.00
CA LYS A 32 -1.04 -2.48 29.04
C LYS A 32 0.17 -3.21 29.60
N CYS A 33 1.03 -3.78 28.72
CA CYS A 33 2.16 -4.60 29.18
C CYS A 33 3.53 -3.99 28.88
N GLY A 34 3.61 -2.87 28.17
CA GLY A 34 4.88 -2.20 27.86
C GLY A 34 5.70 -2.85 26.75
N ALA A 35 5.23 -3.93 26.16
CA ALA A 35 5.95 -4.58 25.07
C ALA A 35 6.01 -3.68 23.83
N ALA A 36 7.08 -3.79 23.03
CA ALA A 36 7.17 -3.08 21.78
C ALA A 36 6.07 -3.56 20.82
N LEU A 37 5.35 -2.63 20.21
CA LEU A 37 4.33 -2.96 19.23
C LEU A 37 4.98 -3.23 17.87
N PRO A 38 4.41 -4.16 17.06
CA PRO A 38 4.92 -4.40 15.72
C PRO A 38 4.71 -3.17 14.82
N PRO A 39 5.45 -3.04 13.72
CA PRO A 39 5.17 -1.99 12.74
C PRO A 39 3.71 -2.03 12.32
N ALA A 40 3.11 -0.87 12.13
CA ALA A 40 1.73 -0.79 11.67
C ALA A 40 1.61 -1.43 10.30
N ALA A 41 0.56 -2.21 10.10
CA ALA A 41 0.25 -2.75 8.78
C ALA A 41 0.08 -1.59 7.80
N GLY A 42 0.76 -1.68 6.64
CA GLY A 42 0.62 -0.69 5.58
C GLY A 42 1.67 0.42 5.55
N ASP A 43 2.73 0.34 6.36
CA ASP A 43 3.82 1.32 6.27
C ASP A 43 4.86 0.95 5.19
N ARG A 44 4.67 -0.15 4.49
CA ARG A 44 5.51 -0.64 3.39
C ARG A 44 4.65 -1.21 2.28
N PRO A 45 5.16 -1.20 1.03
CA PRO A 45 4.48 -1.94 -0.02
C PRO A 45 4.42 -3.43 0.31
N VAL A 46 3.28 -4.05 0.00
CA VAL A 46 3.02 -5.47 0.26
C VAL A 46 3.12 -6.24 -1.04
N ALA A 47 3.90 -7.31 -1.07
CA ALA A 47 3.94 -8.19 -2.24
C ALA A 47 2.62 -8.95 -2.35
N VAL A 48 1.99 -8.92 -3.51
CA VAL A 48 0.77 -9.66 -3.80
C VAL A 48 1.01 -10.60 -4.98
N SER A 49 0.16 -11.61 -5.10
CA SER A 49 0.28 -12.65 -6.13
C SER A 49 -1.09 -12.96 -6.73
N ASP A 50 -1.09 -13.82 -7.76
CA ASP A 50 -2.35 -14.34 -8.32
C ASP A 50 -3.24 -14.94 -7.23
N ALA A 51 -2.63 -15.61 -6.25
CA ALA A 51 -3.36 -16.28 -5.16
C ALA A 51 -3.88 -15.30 -4.10
N THR A 52 -3.24 -14.14 -3.90
CA THR A 52 -3.57 -13.22 -2.80
C THR A 52 -4.21 -11.92 -3.27
N PHE A 53 -4.29 -11.68 -4.57
CA PHE A 53 -4.73 -10.40 -5.13
C PHE A 53 -6.12 -10.00 -4.65
N ASP A 54 -7.08 -10.91 -4.73
CA ASP A 54 -8.46 -10.61 -4.32
C ASP A 54 -8.53 -10.24 -2.83
N ARG A 55 -7.83 -11.00 -1.98
CA ARG A 55 -7.82 -10.76 -0.54
C ARG A 55 -7.11 -9.47 -0.18
N GLU A 56 -5.95 -9.22 -0.78
CA GLU A 56 -5.10 -8.10 -0.41
C GLU A 56 -5.53 -6.78 -1.07
N VAL A 57 -6.13 -6.84 -2.24
CA VAL A 57 -6.47 -5.66 -3.03
C VAL A 57 -7.98 -5.40 -3.02
N PHE A 58 -8.79 -6.32 -3.52
CA PHE A 58 -10.23 -6.08 -3.65
C PHE A 58 -10.97 -6.11 -2.32
N ALA A 59 -10.55 -6.96 -1.39
CA ALA A 59 -11.16 -7.04 -0.06
C ALA A 59 -10.55 -6.05 0.93
N SER A 60 -9.63 -5.21 0.50
CA SER A 60 -8.99 -4.21 1.38
C SER A 60 -10.00 -3.16 1.83
N SER A 61 -9.94 -2.80 3.11
CA SER A 61 -10.75 -1.71 3.67
C SER A 61 -10.20 -0.33 3.27
N LEU A 62 -8.94 -0.26 2.84
CA LEU A 62 -8.30 0.96 2.36
C LEU A 62 -8.26 0.95 0.84
N PRO A 63 -8.24 2.13 0.19
CA PRO A 63 -7.84 2.21 -1.22
C PRO A 63 -6.45 1.61 -1.42
N VAL A 64 -6.22 0.98 -2.56
CA VAL A 64 -4.96 0.30 -2.87
C VAL A 64 -4.37 0.83 -4.17
N LEU A 65 -3.08 1.15 -4.12
CA LEU A 65 -2.28 1.42 -5.31
C LEU A 65 -1.46 0.17 -5.59
N VAL A 66 -1.68 -0.46 -6.75
CA VAL A 66 -0.95 -1.66 -7.15
C VAL A 66 0.11 -1.30 -8.17
N ASP A 67 1.37 -1.56 -7.85
CA ASP A 67 2.50 -1.40 -8.75
C ASP A 67 2.75 -2.72 -9.49
N CYS A 68 2.41 -2.76 -10.78
CA CYS A 68 2.70 -3.91 -11.64
C CYS A 68 4.09 -3.72 -12.23
N TRP A 69 5.03 -4.59 -11.85
CA TRP A 69 6.45 -4.42 -12.12
C TRP A 69 7.11 -5.74 -12.53
N ALA A 70 8.37 -5.66 -12.96
CA ALA A 70 9.21 -6.82 -13.18
C ALA A 70 10.67 -6.50 -12.82
N PRO A 71 11.48 -7.52 -12.43
CA PRO A 71 12.86 -7.28 -12.00
C PRO A 71 13.77 -6.66 -13.06
N TRP A 72 13.48 -6.91 -14.34
CA TRP A 72 14.28 -6.41 -15.45
C TRP A 72 13.91 -4.98 -15.89
N CYS A 73 12.90 -4.39 -15.29
CA CYS A 73 12.34 -3.12 -15.72
C CYS A 73 13.05 -1.96 -15.02
N GLY A 74 13.79 -1.13 -15.78
CA GLY A 74 14.50 0.03 -15.24
C GLY A 74 13.58 1.07 -14.59
N PRO A 75 12.52 1.55 -15.30
CA PRO A 75 11.58 2.51 -14.73
C PRO A 75 10.87 1.98 -13.48
N CYS A 76 10.61 0.67 -13.40
CA CYS A 76 10.03 0.06 -12.20
C CYS A 76 10.96 0.22 -11.00
N LYS A 77 12.26 0.05 -11.20
CA LYS A 77 13.26 0.22 -10.15
C LYS A 77 13.35 1.69 -9.70
N ALA A 78 13.20 2.61 -10.63
CA ALA A 78 13.27 4.04 -10.33
C ALA A 78 12.10 4.49 -9.46
N ILE A 79 10.90 3.95 -9.66
CA ILE A 79 9.71 4.32 -8.88
C ILE A 79 9.67 3.63 -7.51
N GLY A 80 10.42 2.55 -7.31
CA GLY A 80 10.40 1.78 -6.07
C GLY A 80 10.61 2.62 -4.81
N PRO A 81 11.68 3.42 -4.72
CA PRO A 81 11.90 4.27 -3.54
C PRO A 81 10.78 5.29 -3.31
N VAL A 82 10.18 5.81 -4.37
CA VAL A 82 9.04 6.74 -4.27
C VAL A 82 7.84 6.02 -3.63
N LEU A 83 7.57 4.79 -4.06
CA LEU A 83 6.46 4.01 -3.50
C LEU A 83 6.71 3.64 -2.04
N ASP A 84 7.95 3.34 -1.67
CA ASP A 84 8.31 3.09 -0.26
C ASP A 84 8.03 4.33 0.60
N GLU A 85 8.41 5.49 0.11
CA GLU A 85 8.16 6.76 0.80
C GLU A 85 6.65 7.03 0.93
N LEU A 86 5.90 6.83 -0.15
CA LEU A 86 4.46 7.06 -0.16
C LEU A 86 3.72 6.06 0.73
N ALA A 87 4.19 4.81 0.82
CA ALA A 87 3.61 3.83 1.73
C ALA A 87 3.67 4.31 3.18
N ARG A 88 4.78 4.93 3.57
CA ARG A 88 4.91 5.53 4.91
C ARG A 88 4.05 6.77 5.07
N ALA A 89 4.07 7.65 4.07
CA ALA A 89 3.32 8.91 4.12
C ALA A 89 1.82 8.72 4.19
N TYR A 90 1.31 7.69 3.51
CA TYR A 90 -0.13 7.42 3.42
C TYR A 90 -0.60 6.24 4.27
N ARG A 91 0.24 5.72 5.16
CA ARG A 91 -0.14 4.60 6.02
C ARG A 91 -1.43 4.89 6.76
N GLY A 92 -2.34 3.91 6.79
CA GLY A 92 -3.68 4.09 7.37
C GLY A 92 -4.68 4.76 6.47
N ARG A 93 -4.26 5.28 5.30
CA ARG A 93 -5.13 5.93 4.31
C ARG A 93 -5.08 5.25 2.96
N LEU A 94 -3.93 4.74 2.57
CA LEU A 94 -3.70 4.07 1.30
C LEU A 94 -2.79 2.87 1.54
N LYS A 95 -3.13 1.74 0.94
CA LYS A 95 -2.28 0.56 0.91
C LYS A 95 -1.54 0.53 -0.43
N ILE A 96 -0.25 0.24 -0.42
CA ILE A 96 0.51 0.04 -1.64
C ILE A 96 0.87 -1.44 -1.76
N ALA A 97 0.54 -2.03 -2.90
CA ALA A 97 0.82 -3.42 -3.22
C ALA A 97 1.74 -3.49 -4.43
N LYS A 98 2.57 -4.53 -4.49
CA LYS A 98 3.47 -4.78 -5.62
C LYS A 98 3.18 -6.14 -6.23
N LEU A 99 2.92 -6.17 -7.53
CA LEU A 99 2.66 -7.38 -8.29
C LEU A 99 3.76 -7.59 -9.31
N ASN A 100 4.57 -8.65 -9.13
CA ASN A 100 5.54 -9.05 -10.13
C ASN A 100 4.81 -9.75 -11.28
N VAL A 101 4.75 -9.10 -12.45
CA VAL A 101 3.96 -9.63 -13.57
C VAL A 101 4.55 -10.90 -14.17
N ASP A 102 5.87 -11.13 -14.04
CA ASP A 102 6.50 -12.34 -14.53
C ASP A 102 6.05 -13.57 -13.74
N ASP A 103 5.87 -13.42 -12.43
CA ASP A 103 5.45 -14.51 -11.54
C ASP A 103 3.93 -14.64 -11.44
N ASN A 104 3.19 -13.65 -11.93
CA ASN A 104 1.74 -13.58 -11.73
C ASN A 104 1.00 -13.26 -13.05
N PRO A 105 1.12 -14.16 -14.04
CA PRO A 105 0.58 -13.91 -15.38
C PRO A 105 -0.95 -13.84 -15.41
N ARG A 106 -1.65 -14.50 -14.48
CA ARG A 106 -3.11 -14.49 -14.45
C ARG A 106 -3.64 -13.09 -14.16
N THR A 107 -3.15 -12.45 -13.10
CA THR A 107 -3.58 -11.10 -12.74
C THR A 107 -3.16 -10.10 -13.82
N ALA A 108 -1.94 -10.21 -14.34
CA ALA A 108 -1.47 -9.36 -15.43
C ALA A 108 -2.38 -9.45 -16.64
N ALA A 109 -2.80 -10.66 -17.04
CA ALA A 109 -3.70 -10.87 -18.16
C ALA A 109 -5.10 -10.32 -17.87
N THR A 110 -5.61 -10.52 -16.65
CA THR A 110 -6.94 -10.05 -16.23
C THR A 110 -7.07 -8.54 -16.41
N TYR A 111 -6.03 -7.78 -16.08
CA TYR A 111 -6.05 -6.31 -16.18
C TYR A 111 -5.39 -5.78 -17.45
N GLY A 112 -5.03 -6.66 -18.38
CA GLY A 112 -4.46 -6.26 -19.65
C GLY A 112 -3.14 -5.52 -19.53
N ILE A 113 -2.27 -5.92 -18.58
CA ILE A 113 -1.00 -5.26 -18.36
C ILE A 113 -0.05 -5.59 -19.52
N ARG A 114 0.23 -4.61 -20.37
CA ARG A 114 1.11 -4.76 -21.53
C ARG A 114 2.41 -3.98 -21.39
N SER A 115 2.38 -2.94 -20.59
CA SER A 115 3.54 -2.09 -20.32
C SER A 115 3.76 -2.00 -18.82
N ILE A 116 5.01 -1.92 -18.40
CA ILE A 116 5.36 -1.77 -16.98
C ILE A 116 6.34 -0.60 -16.81
N PRO A 117 6.27 0.10 -15.66
CA PRO A 117 5.27 -0.10 -14.62
C PRO A 117 3.88 0.33 -15.05
N THR A 118 2.87 -0.35 -14.53
CA THR A 118 1.48 0.09 -14.60
C THR A 118 0.97 0.17 -13.17
N LEU A 119 0.37 1.30 -12.83
CA LEU A 119 -0.18 1.54 -11.50
C LEU A 119 -1.70 1.43 -11.57
N LEU A 120 -2.27 0.53 -10.77
CA LEU A 120 -3.71 0.34 -10.68
C LEU A 120 -4.20 0.96 -9.38
N PHE A 121 -5.27 1.74 -9.44
CA PHE A 121 -5.91 2.32 -8.26
C PHE A 121 -7.24 1.61 -8.03
N VAL A 122 -7.36 0.94 -6.88
CA VAL A 122 -8.55 0.17 -6.50
C VAL A 122 -9.13 0.78 -5.25
N LYS A 123 -10.45 1.04 -5.27
CA LYS A 123 -11.16 1.60 -4.12
C LYS A 123 -12.51 0.91 -3.99
N ASN A 124 -12.83 0.48 -2.77
CA ASN A 124 -14.10 -0.22 -2.49
C ASN A 124 -14.32 -1.43 -3.39
N GLY A 125 -13.24 -2.18 -3.66
CA GLY A 125 -13.31 -3.38 -4.48
C GLY A 125 -13.44 -3.13 -5.98
N GLN A 126 -13.19 -1.91 -6.45
CA GLN A 126 -13.32 -1.56 -7.87
C GLN A 126 -12.07 -0.86 -8.37
N LEU A 127 -11.66 -1.20 -9.60
CA LEU A 127 -10.61 -0.48 -10.29
C LEU A 127 -11.15 0.89 -10.71
N VAL A 128 -10.58 1.96 -10.13
CA VAL A 128 -11.08 3.32 -10.36
C VAL A 128 -10.16 4.15 -11.26
N ASP A 129 -8.90 3.75 -11.42
CA ASP A 129 -7.96 4.46 -12.29
C ASP A 129 -6.78 3.57 -12.65
N THR A 130 -6.11 3.89 -13.77
CA THR A 130 -4.92 3.19 -14.25
C THR A 130 -3.93 4.22 -14.77
N GLN A 131 -2.68 4.10 -14.35
CA GLN A 131 -1.58 4.96 -14.80
C GLN A 131 -0.49 4.09 -15.40
N VAL A 132 -0.23 4.25 -16.70
CA VAL A 132 0.87 3.55 -17.38
C VAL A 132 2.14 4.40 -17.29
N GLY A 133 3.24 3.75 -16.92
CA GLY A 133 4.54 4.41 -16.77
C GLY A 133 4.81 4.88 -15.35
N ALA A 134 6.00 5.44 -15.14
CA ALA A 134 6.47 5.94 -13.85
C ALA A 134 6.34 7.45 -13.80
N PRO A 135 5.24 8.01 -13.24
CA PRO A 135 5.08 9.45 -13.17
C PRO A 135 6.03 10.06 -12.14
N PRO A 136 6.31 11.37 -12.22
CA PRO A 136 7.01 12.06 -11.14
C PRO A 136 6.21 11.97 -9.83
N LYS A 137 6.92 12.05 -8.70
CA LYS A 137 6.29 11.90 -7.38
C LYS A 137 5.11 12.86 -7.20
N ASN A 138 5.26 14.14 -7.57
CA ASN A 138 4.21 15.14 -7.39
C ASN A 138 2.95 14.80 -8.20
N ALA A 139 3.11 14.28 -9.42
CA ALA A 139 1.96 13.86 -10.23
C ALA A 139 1.28 12.64 -9.61
N LEU A 140 2.06 11.71 -9.08
CA LEU A 140 1.53 10.53 -8.41
C LEU A 140 0.76 10.92 -7.14
N VAL A 141 1.30 11.84 -6.34
CA VAL A 141 0.62 12.35 -5.14
C VAL A 141 -0.72 12.97 -5.51
N GLN A 142 -0.77 13.79 -6.56
CA GLN A 142 -2.04 14.39 -7.01
C GLN A 142 -3.07 13.33 -7.37
N ARG A 143 -2.66 12.28 -8.05
CA ARG A 143 -3.56 11.20 -8.43
C ARG A 143 -4.04 10.41 -7.22
N ILE A 144 -3.16 10.12 -6.28
CA ILE A 144 -3.52 9.48 -5.01
C ILE A 144 -4.57 10.31 -4.28
N GLU A 145 -4.35 11.61 -4.13
CA GLU A 145 -5.30 12.50 -3.46
C GLU A 145 -6.66 12.50 -4.14
N GLN A 146 -6.70 12.49 -5.47
CA GLN A 146 -7.96 12.41 -6.22
C GLN A 146 -8.71 11.11 -5.92
N VAL A 147 -8.00 9.99 -5.87
CA VAL A 147 -8.60 8.68 -5.55
C VAL A 147 -9.15 8.68 -4.11
N LEU A 148 -8.39 9.24 -3.17
CA LEU A 148 -8.81 9.26 -1.76
C LEU A 148 -10.05 10.14 -1.56
N LEU A 149 -10.21 11.19 -2.36
CA LEU A 149 -11.34 12.12 -2.24
C LEU A 149 -12.58 11.69 -3.03
N SER A 150 -12.44 10.76 -3.94
CA SER A 150 -13.57 10.34 -4.80
C SER A 150 -14.63 9.52 -4.06
#